data_7b34ce5f963839181a008b21ed819903
#
_entry.id   7b34ce5f963839181a008b21ed819903
#
_cell.length_a   1.000
_cell.length_b   1.000
_cell.length_c   1.000
_cell.angle_alpha   90.00
_cell.angle_beta   90.00
_cell.angle_gamma   90.00
#
_symmetry.space_group_name_H-M   'P 1'
#
loop_
_entity.id
_entity.type
_entity.pdbx_description
1 polymer ?
#
loop_
_entity_poly.entity_id
_entity_poly.type
_entity_poly.pdbx_seq_one_letter_code
_entity_poly.pdbx_strand_id
1 'polypeptide(L)'
;PFLSTGKHNVILEAACPAIAKKLGNTLCAPIIKFVPEGSIEPPSGAMRFPGSISLRAETYRMLLDDIASSLKQTGFKNIIFIGDSGGNQTGMEIVAKKLNQRWSGSGVLAHYIPDYYNPGWGEIERFTEEVLGVTKTSNDGHHDDIWVTAMMMVTDPEQVRYQQRIDAGLASINGVEITPIDKTIELGRKMQE
;
A
#
# COMPACT_ATOMS: atom_id res chain seq x y z
N PRO A 1 -6.71 -5.81 15.02
CA PRO A 1 -7.14 -4.81 14.04
C PRO A 1 -8.50 -5.20 13.48
N PHE A 2 -9.33 -4.22 13.14
CA PHE A 2 -10.64 -4.46 12.55
C PHE A 2 -10.60 -4.43 11.01
N LEU A 3 -9.49 -4.01 10.42
CA LEU A 3 -9.20 -4.19 9.00
C LEU A 3 -8.62 -5.59 8.75
N SER A 4 -8.85 -6.13 7.56
CA SER A 4 -8.25 -7.40 7.16
C SER A 4 -6.73 -7.33 7.06
N THR A 5 -6.08 -8.46 7.22
CA THR A 5 -4.68 -8.62 6.80
C THR A 5 -4.59 -8.45 5.28
N GLY A 6 -3.62 -7.71 4.80
CA GLY A 6 -3.50 -7.44 3.35
C GLY A 6 -4.27 -6.22 2.84
N LYS A 7 -4.76 -5.33 3.72
CA LYS A 7 -5.42 -4.07 3.33
C LYS A 7 -4.61 -3.25 2.31
N HIS A 8 -3.30 -3.23 2.42
CA HIS A 8 -2.41 -2.56 1.48
C HIS A 8 -2.50 -3.13 0.06
N ASN A 9 -2.81 -4.43 -0.09
CA ASN A 9 -3.05 -5.03 -1.40
C ASN A 9 -4.30 -4.45 -2.05
N VAL A 10 -5.37 -4.27 -1.28
CA VAL A 10 -6.64 -3.67 -1.76
C VAL A 10 -6.41 -2.22 -2.18
N ILE A 11 -5.66 -1.45 -1.41
CA ILE A 11 -5.29 -0.07 -1.77
C ILE A 11 -4.49 -0.04 -3.07
N LEU A 12 -3.50 -0.91 -3.23
CA LEU A 12 -2.71 -1.00 -4.46
C LEU A 12 -3.54 -1.48 -5.67
N GLU A 13 -4.49 -2.38 -5.46
CA GLU A 13 -5.43 -2.84 -6.52
C GLU A 13 -6.31 -1.69 -7.04
N ALA A 14 -6.58 -0.67 -6.23
CA ALA A 14 -7.25 0.56 -6.65
C ALA A 14 -6.28 1.58 -7.26
N ALA A 15 -5.15 1.84 -6.61
CA ALA A 15 -4.20 2.88 -6.99
C ALA A 15 -3.45 2.57 -8.29
N CYS A 16 -2.97 1.32 -8.47
CA CYS A 16 -2.15 0.95 -9.61
C CYS A 16 -2.87 1.15 -10.97
N PRO A 17 -4.12 0.70 -11.18
CA PRO A 17 -4.85 0.98 -12.41
C PRO A 17 -5.12 2.47 -12.62
N ALA A 18 -5.37 3.23 -11.55
CA ALA A 18 -5.60 4.68 -11.63
C ALA A 18 -4.34 5.41 -12.12
N ILE A 19 -3.17 5.06 -11.58
CA ILE A 19 -1.86 5.57 -12.02
C ILE A 19 -1.60 5.19 -13.48
N ALA A 20 -1.78 3.91 -13.83
CA ALA A 20 -1.56 3.43 -15.19
C ALA A 20 -2.45 4.16 -16.21
N LYS A 21 -3.72 4.40 -15.87
CA LYS A 21 -4.66 5.18 -16.70
C LYS A 21 -4.19 6.64 -16.88
N LYS A 22 -3.69 7.28 -15.83
CA LYS A 22 -3.15 8.66 -15.91
C LYS A 22 -1.89 8.74 -16.79
N LEU A 23 -1.03 7.74 -16.75
CA LEU A 23 0.17 7.66 -17.58
C LEU A 23 -0.13 7.33 -19.04
N GLY A 24 -1.27 6.72 -19.35
CA GLY A 24 -1.80 6.50 -20.69
C GLY A 24 -1.27 5.26 -21.40
N ASN A 25 0.04 5.07 -21.50
CA ASN A 25 0.68 3.92 -22.15
C ASN A 25 1.30 2.94 -21.17
N THR A 26 0.65 2.74 -20.06
CA THR A 26 1.13 1.94 -18.93
C THR A 26 0.09 0.90 -18.55
N LEU A 27 0.55 -0.28 -18.13
CA LEU A 27 -0.28 -1.34 -17.59
C LEU A 27 0.06 -1.58 -16.12
N CYS A 28 -0.96 -1.88 -15.33
CA CYS A 28 -0.80 -2.38 -13.98
C CYS A 28 -0.57 -3.88 -14.03
N ALA A 29 0.58 -4.34 -13.54
CA ALA A 29 0.86 -5.75 -13.34
C ALA A 29 0.09 -6.31 -12.13
N PRO A 30 -0.10 -7.63 -12.01
CA PRO A 30 -0.68 -8.24 -10.81
C PRO A 30 0.06 -7.82 -9.54
N ILE A 31 -0.69 -7.49 -8.49
CA ILE A 31 -0.13 -7.04 -7.22
C ILE A 31 0.59 -8.19 -6.52
N ILE A 32 1.82 -7.94 -6.08
CA ILE A 32 2.59 -8.88 -5.25
C ILE A 32 2.09 -8.74 -3.82
N LYS A 33 1.35 -9.74 -3.36
CA LYS A 33 0.63 -9.71 -2.08
C LYS A 33 1.50 -10.06 -0.87
N PHE A 34 2.62 -10.72 -1.09
CA PHE A 34 3.54 -11.14 -0.03
C PHE A 34 4.86 -10.40 -0.15
N VAL A 35 5.25 -9.72 0.93
CA VAL A 35 6.44 -8.88 1.00
C VAL A 35 7.15 -9.10 2.34
N PRO A 36 8.37 -8.58 2.54
CA PRO A 36 9.03 -8.63 3.84
C PRO A 36 8.28 -7.77 4.86
N GLU A 37 7.80 -8.39 5.94
CA GLU A 37 7.09 -7.74 7.05
C GLU A 37 7.83 -7.88 8.39
N GLY A 38 9.07 -8.31 8.32
CA GLY A 38 9.95 -8.56 9.45
C GLY A 38 10.61 -9.93 9.39
N SER A 39 11.53 -10.20 10.33
CA SER A 39 12.17 -11.51 10.46
C SER A 39 11.15 -12.55 10.90
N ILE A 40 11.22 -13.73 10.28
CA ILE A 40 10.36 -14.86 10.62
C ILE A 40 10.84 -15.50 11.93
N GLU A 41 12.17 -15.63 12.08
CA GLU A 41 12.76 -16.25 13.26
C GLU A 41 14.12 -15.59 13.61
N PRO A 42 14.26 -15.00 14.80
CA PRO A 42 13.19 -14.66 15.75
C PRO A 42 12.21 -13.63 15.14
N PRO A 43 10.93 -13.62 15.54
CA PRO A 43 9.94 -12.73 14.94
C PRO A 43 10.24 -11.26 15.26
N SER A 44 10.18 -10.41 14.20
CA SER A 44 10.36 -8.97 14.34
C SER A 44 9.33 -8.21 13.48
N GLY A 45 9.24 -6.89 13.66
CA GLY A 45 8.29 -6.07 12.90
C GLY A 45 6.86 -6.58 13.03
N ALA A 46 6.14 -6.64 11.93
CA ALA A 46 4.76 -7.12 11.88
C ALA A 46 4.61 -8.62 12.19
N MET A 47 5.69 -9.41 12.07
CA MET A 47 5.67 -10.84 12.42
C MET A 47 5.41 -11.12 13.91
N ARG A 48 5.39 -10.09 14.76
CA ARG A 48 4.97 -10.20 16.17
C ARG A 48 3.45 -10.29 16.34
N PHE A 49 2.69 -10.03 15.28
CA PHE A 49 1.23 -10.04 15.31
C PHE A 49 0.68 -11.29 14.62
N PRO A 50 -0.33 -11.96 15.22
CA PRO A 50 -0.96 -13.13 14.62
C PRO A 50 -1.55 -12.82 13.23
N GLY A 51 -1.32 -13.73 12.28
CA GLY A 51 -1.83 -13.61 10.91
C GLY A 51 -0.89 -12.89 9.95
N SER A 52 0.22 -12.29 10.41
CA SER A 52 1.24 -11.74 9.53
C SER A 52 1.97 -12.84 8.77
N ILE A 53 2.23 -12.59 7.50
CA ILE A 53 3.02 -13.47 6.63
C ILE A 53 4.15 -12.63 6.04
N SER A 54 5.38 -13.10 6.16
CA SER A 54 6.56 -12.38 5.68
C SER A 54 7.34 -13.23 4.69
N LEU A 55 7.94 -12.59 3.70
CA LEU A 55 8.99 -13.18 2.87
C LEU A 55 10.37 -12.81 3.41
N ARG A 56 11.35 -13.68 3.16
CA ARG A 56 12.75 -13.29 3.29
C ARG A 56 13.10 -12.25 2.23
N ALA A 57 13.96 -11.31 2.59
CA ALA A 57 14.39 -10.25 1.68
C ALA A 57 14.98 -10.77 0.36
N GLU A 58 15.71 -11.89 0.40
CA GLU A 58 16.24 -12.55 -0.80
C GLU A 58 15.13 -13.06 -1.70
N THR A 59 14.16 -13.78 -1.14
CA THR A 59 13.02 -14.33 -1.89
C THR A 59 12.26 -13.20 -2.59
N TYR A 60 12.01 -12.12 -1.86
CA TYR A 60 11.31 -10.95 -2.43
C TYR A 60 12.11 -10.31 -3.58
N ARG A 61 13.42 -10.11 -3.41
CA ARG A 61 14.27 -9.55 -4.46
C ARG A 61 14.37 -10.46 -5.69
N MET A 62 14.42 -11.78 -5.51
CA MET A 62 14.38 -12.74 -6.61
C MET A 62 13.05 -12.67 -7.37
N LEU A 63 11.94 -12.61 -6.66
CA LEU A 63 10.60 -12.46 -7.26
C LEU A 63 10.50 -11.19 -8.11
N LEU A 64 10.96 -10.06 -7.59
CA LEU A 64 10.98 -8.79 -8.34
C LEU A 64 11.86 -8.86 -9.58
N ASP A 65 13.04 -9.49 -9.48
CA ASP A 65 13.98 -9.66 -10.60
C ASP A 65 13.36 -10.52 -11.71
N ASP A 66 12.73 -11.63 -11.36
CA ASP A 66 12.09 -12.55 -12.33
C ASP A 66 10.91 -11.87 -13.03
N ILE A 67 10.04 -11.19 -12.30
CA ILE A 67 8.90 -10.45 -12.87
C ILE A 67 9.40 -9.36 -13.82
N ALA A 68 10.33 -8.53 -13.39
CA ALA A 68 10.85 -7.44 -14.22
C ALA A 68 11.59 -7.96 -15.46
N SER A 69 12.33 -9.07 -15.33
CA SER A 69 13.01 -9.70 -16.45
C SER A 69 12.01 -10.28 -17.48
N SER A 70 10.91 -10.85 -17.00
CA SER A 70 9.83 -11.35 -17.85
C SER A 70 9.14 -10.21 -18.60
N LEU A 71 8.86 -9.10 -17.94
CA LEU A 71 8.28 -7.90 -18.56
C LEU A 71 9.24 -7.31 -19.63
N LYS A 72 10.52 -7.23 -19.33
CA LYS A 72 11.53 -6.84 -20.33
C LYS A 72 11.51 -7.76 -21.55
N GLN A 73 11.47 -9.07 -21.34
CA GLN A 73 11.47 -10.06 -22.42
C GLN A 73 10.25 -9.93 -23.33
N THR A 74 9.11 -9.51 -22.77
CA THR A 74 7.87 -9.28 -23.53
C THR A 74 7.75 -7.88 -24.13
N GLY A 75 8.80 -7.05 -24.03
CA GLY A 75 8.94 -5.79 -24.78
C GLY A 75 8.69 -4.51 -23.99
N PHE A 76 8.38 -4.60 -22.69
CA PHE A 76 8.26 -3.40 -21.85
C PHE A 76 9.60 -2.69 -21.72
N LYS A 77 9.58 -1.35 -21.83
CA LYS A 77 10.77 -0.50 -21.79
C LYS A 77 11.00 0.15 -20.42
N ASN A 78 9.91 0.41 -19.69
CA ASN A 78 9.96 0.98 -18.35
C ASN A 78 9.22 0.05 -17.41
N ILE A 79 9.90 -0.49 -16.42
CA ILE A 79 9.34 -1.31 -15.35
C ILE A 79 9.36 -0.46 -14.07
N ILE A 80 8.18 -0.20 -13.51
CA ILE A 80 8.03 0.72 -12.38
C ILE A 80 7.65 -0.07 -11.14
N PHE A 81 8.43 0.08 -10.06
CA PHE A 81 8.14 -0.46 -8.75
C PHE A 81 7.55 0.62 -7.85
N ILE A 82 6.36 0.38 -7.36
CA ILE A 82 5.73 1.12 -6.27
C ILE A 82 5.31 0.12 -5.18
N GLY A 83 5.21 0.55 -3.96
CA GLY A 83 4.84 -0.35 -2.87
C GLY A 83 4.38 0.39 -1.62
N ASP A 84 3.43 -0.20 -0.92
CA ASP A 84 2.69 0.40 0.18
C ASP A 84 3.07 -0.19 1.56
N SER A 85 4.27 -0.74 1.68
CA SER A 85 4.83 -1.20 2.96
C SER A 85 6.27 -0.75 3.12
N GLY A 86 6.67 -0.37 4.34
CA GLY A 86 8.05 -0.02 4.65
C GLY A 86 9.02 -1.17 4.40
N GLY A 87 8.57 -2.42 4.59
CA GLY A 87 9.40 -3.60 4.42
C GLY A 87 9.81 -3.90 2.98
N ASN A 88 9.08 -3.38 1.99
CA ASN A 88 9.37 -3.65 0.58
C ASN A 88 10.27 -2.59 -0.09
N GLN A 89 10.43 -1.40 0.49
CA GLN A 89 11.11 -0.27 -0.13
C GLN A 89 12.57 -0.59 -0.51
N THR A 90 13.36 -1.05 0.45
CA THR A 90 14.77 -1.40 0.22
C THR A 90 14.94 -2.50 -0.84
N GLY A 91 14.05 -3.48 -0.86
CA GLY A 91 14.08 -4.57 -1.84
C GLY A 91 13.88 -4.05 -3.27
N MET A 92 12.90 -3.18 -3.49
CA MET A 92 12.61 -2.56 -4.79
C MET A 92 13.79 -1.69 -5.26
N GLU A 93 14.34 -0.87 -4.38
CA GLU A 93 15.50 -0.02 -4.70
C GLU A 93 16.72 -0.83 -5.16
N ILE A 94 17.07 -1.88 -4.39
CA ILE A 94 18.21 -2.75 -4.71
C ILE A 94 18.01 -3.42 -6.07
N VAL A 95 16.80 -3.95 -6.31
CA VAL A 95 16.51 -4.66 -7.57
C VAL A 95 16.52 -3.70 -8.75
N ALA A 96 15.91 -2.52 -8.64
CA ALA A 96 15.94 -1.52 -9.71
C ALA A 96 17.37 -1.14 -10.10
N LYS A 97 18.24 -0.87 -9.11
CA LYS A 97 19.65 -0.56 -9.35
C LYS A 97 20.38 -1.72 -10.05
N LYS A 98 20.21 -2.95 -9.56
CA LYS A 98 20.83 -4.16 -10.14
C LYS A 98 20.37 -4.39 -11.59
N LEU A 99 19.07 -4.25 -11.85
CA LEU A 99 18.49 -4.41 -13.18
C LEU A 99 19.03 -3.37 -14.16
N ASN A 100 19.12 -2.11 -13.76
CA ASN A 100 19.65 -1.05 -14.61
C ASN A 100 21.12 -1.26 -14.97
N GLN A 101 21.92 -1.78 -14.05
CA GLN A 101 23.31 -2.18 -14.35
C GLN A 101 23.35 -3.32 -15.37
N ARG A 102 22.56 -4.39 -15.14
CA ARG A 102 22.50 -5.56 -16.01
C ARG A 102 21.95 -5.24 -17.40
N TRP A 103 21.04 -4.29 -17.52
CA TRP A 103 20.38 -3.91 -18.75
C TRP A 103 20.99 -2.69 -19.45
N SER A 104 22.18 -2.25 -18.98
CA SER A 104 22.87 -1.11 -19.58
C SER A 104 22.98 -1.27 -21.11
N GLY A 105 22.64 -0.21 -21.85
CA GLY A 105 22.62 -0.20 -23.32
C GLY A 105 21.43 -0.90 -23.98
N SER A 106 20.52 -1.56 -23.24
CA SER A 106 19.36 -2.25 -23.81
C SER A 106 18.17 -1.34 -24.14
N GLY A 107 18.17 -0.08 -23.65
CA GLY A 107 17.05 0.84 -23.76
C GLY A 107 15.85 0.48 -22.85
N VAL A 108 16.06 -0.38 -21.85
CA VAL A 108 15.08 -0.76 -20.84
C VAL A 108 15.53 -0.29 -19.46
N LEU A 109 14.62 0.30 -18.69
CA LEU A 109 14.89 0.82 -17.36
C LEU A 109 13.92 0.25 -16.32
N ALA A 110 14.44 -0.01 -15.14
CA ALA A 110 13.68 -0.29 -13.94
C ALA A 110 13.69 0.95 -13.03
N HIS A 111 12.51 1.37 -12.60
CA HIS A 111 12.31 2.56 -11.78
C HIS A 111 11.78 2.12 -10.41
N TYR A 112 12.35 2.65 -9.35
CA TYR A 112 11.78 2.59 -8.01
C TYR A 112 11.30 3.99 -7.65
N ILE A 113 10.04 4.13 -7.25
CA ILE A 113 9.39 5.39 -6.92
C ILE A 113 9.12 5.44 -5.41
N PRO A 114 10.08 5.94 -4.62
CA PRO A 114 9.92 6.03 -3.16
C PRO A 114 8.79 6.97 -2.75
N ASP A 115 8.51 8.01 -3.55
CA ASP A 115 7.53 9.04 -3.25
C ASP A 115 6.10 8.51 -3.15
N TYR A 116 5.82 7.36 -3.73
CA TYR A 116 4.54 6.68 -3.54
C TYR A 116 4.30 6.32 -2.06
N TYR A 117 5.35 5.91 -1.35
CA TYR A 117 5.25 5.52 0.06
C TYR A 117 5.58 6.69 0.99
N ASN A 118 6.66 7.41 0.75
CA ASN A 118 7.11 8.53 1.57
C ASN A 118 7.65 9.66 0.67
N PRO A 119 7.04 10.82 0.63
CA PRO A 119 6.06 11.38 1.57
C PRO A 119 4.58 11.01 1.33
N GLY A 120 4.25 10.11 0.38
CA GLY A 120 2.87 9.84 -0.03
C GLY A 120 1.87 9.68 1.13
N TRP A 121 2.21 8.91 2.17
CA TRP A 121 1.36 8.78 3.35
C TRP A 121 1.22 10.08 4.13
N GLY A 122 2.28 10.86 4.30
CA GLY A 122 2.22 12.19 4.92
C GLY A 122 1.39 13.20 4.11
N GLU A 123 1.43 13.11 2.80
CA GLU A 123 0.60 13.95 1.92
C GLU A 123 -0.90 13.61 2.04
N ILE A 124 -1.25 12.33 2.18
CA ILE A 124 -2.63 11.92 2.44
C ILE A 124 -3.11 12.46 3.79
N GLU A 125 -2.30 12.38 4.84
CA GLU A 125 -2.64 12.92 6.15
C GLU A 125 -2.84 14.44 6.07
N ARG A 126 -1.90 15.15 5.45
CA ARG A 126 -1.99 16.61 5.26
C ARG A 126 -3.23 17.00 4.44
N PHE A 127 -3.52 16.31 3.34
CA PHE A 127 -4.73 16.54 2.55
C PHE A 127 -6.00 16.34 3.38
N THR A 128 -6.05 15.29 4.19
CA THR A 128 -7.18 14.98 5.08
C THR A 128 -7.41 16.12 6.09
N GLU A 129 -6.35 16.67 6.65
CA GLU A 129 -6.44 17.79 7.61
C GLU A 129 -6.76 19.13 6.93
N GLU A 130 -5.95 19.53 5.95
CA GLU A 130 -6.01 20.88 5.36
C GLU A 130 -7.17 21.06 4.38
N VAL A 131 -7.50 20.02 3.61
CA VAL A 131 -8.52 20.12 2.56
C VAL A 131 -9.86 19.55 3.00
N LEU A 132 -9.86 18.40 3.68
CA LEU A 132 -11.10 17.76 4.12
C LEU A 132 -11.54 18.16 5.53
N GLY A 133 -10.69 18.88 6.29
CA GLY A 133 -11.00 19.37 7.64
C GLY A 133 -11.13 18.26 8.69
N VAL A 134 -10.51 17.10 8.45
CA VAL A 134 -10.54 15.96 9.35
C VAL A 134 -9.21 15.83 10.05
N THR A 135 -9.14 16.24 11.32
CA THR A 135 -7.91 16.20 12.12
C THR A 135 -7.93 15.02 13.09
N LYS A 136 -6.83 14.28 13.14
CA LYS A 136 -6.62 13.24 14.14
C LYS A 136 -6.32 13.86 15.50
N THR A 137 -6.99 13.39 16.54
CA THR A 137 -6.80 13.84 17.93
C THR A 137 -6.22 12.77 18.85
N SER A 138 -6.05 11.54 18.36
CA SER A 138 -5.43 10.42 19.07
C SER A 138 -4.65 9.52 18.13
N ASN A 139 -3.81 8.64 18.67
CA ASN A 139 -3.00 7.64 17.93
C ASN A 139 -3.45 6.21 18.24
N ASP A 140 -4.74 5.97 18.32
CA ASP A 140 -5.33 4.67 18.61
C ASP A 140 -5.42 3.74 17.40
N GLY A 141 -5.26 4.27 16.18
CA GLY A 141 -5.34 3.53 14.93
C GLY A 141 -3.97 3.10 14.39
N HIS A 142 -3.26 2.21 15.05
CA HIS A 142 -2.02 1.67 14.46
C HIS A 142 -2.34 0.70 13.33
N HIS A 143 -1.96 1.05 12.10
CA HIS A 143 -2.26 0.33 10.84
C HIS A 143 -3.75 0.24 10.47
N ASP A 144 -4.62 0.94 11.15
CA ASP A 144 -6.03 1.07 10.86
C ASP A 144 -6.53 2.51 11.09
N ASP A 145 -5.69 3.47 10.71
CA ASP A 145 -6.01 4.90 10.76
C ASP A 145 -7.30 5.24 10.03
N ILE A 146 -7.91 6.35 10.41
CA ILE A 146 -9.17 6.81 9.84
C ILE A 146 -9.16 6.90 8.31
N TRP A 147 -8.07 7.39 7.73
CA TRP A 147 -7.94 7.52 6.28
C TRP A 147 -7.79 6.16 5.56
N VAL A 148 -7.03 5.20 6.11
CA VAL A 148 -6.98 3.82 5.59
C VAL A 148 -8.36 3.19 5.65
N THR A 149 -9.04 3.34 6.80
CA THR A 149 -10.38 2.81 7.02
C THR A 149 -11.38 3.39 6.03
N ALA A 150 -11.37 4.72 5.85
CA ALA A 150 -12.27 5.40 4.94
C ALA A 150 -12.07 4.96 3.49
N MET A 151 -10.81 4.83 3.03
CA MET A 151 -10.50 4.30 1.71
C MET A 151 -10.97 2.85 1.54
N MET A 152 -10.76 2.01 2.55
CA MET A 152 -11.20 0.60 2.52
C MET A 152 -12.72 0.48 2.48
N MET A 153 -13.46 1.37 3.16
CA MET A 153 -14.93 1.39 3.11
C MET A 153 -15.48 1.69 1.71
N VAL A 154 -14.71 2.33 0.84
CA VAL A 154 -15.07 2.57 -0.57
C VAL A 154 -14.61 1.43 -1.47
N THR A 155 -13.39 0.95 -1.26
CA THR A 155 -12.73 0.01 -2.19
C THR A 155 -13.20 -1.43 -1.96
N ASP A 156 -13.26 -1.86 -0.70
CA ASP A 156 -13.69 -3.21 -0.31
C ASP A 156 -14.26 -3.21 1.12
N PRO A 157 -15.51 -2.77 1.31
CA PRO A 157 -16.12 -2.62 2.64
C PRO A 157 -16.26 -3.96 3.40
N GLU A 158 -16.28 -5.10 2.70
CA GLU A 158 -16.37 -6.42 3.34
C GLU A 158 -15.09 -6.76 4.12
N GLN A 159 -13.97 -6.12 3.80
CA GLN A 159 -12.71 -6.25 4.52
C GLN A 159 -12.62 -5.38 5.79
N VAL A 160 -13.66 -4.59 6.07
CA VAL A 160 -13.75 -3.73 7.24
C VAL A 160 -14.79 -4.26 8.20
N ARG A 161 -14.38 -4.63 9.40
CA ARG A 161 -15.28 -5.13 10.47
C ARG A 161 -16.00 -3.96 11.16
N TYR A 162 -16.67 -3.12 10.37
CA TYR A 162 -17.28 -1.88 10.84
C TYR A 162 -18.31 -2.15 11.94
N GLN A 163 -19.30 -3.02 11.70
CA GLN A 163 -20.38 -3.29 12.67
C GLN A 163 -19.82 -3.86 13.98
N GLN A 164 -18.88 -4.79 13.90
CA GLN A 164 -18.24 -5.37 15.11
C GLN A 164 -17.55 -4.30 15.97
N ARG A 165 -16.95 -3.28 15.32
CA ARG A 165 -16.33 -2.17 16.03
C ARG A 165 -17.38 -1.29 16.71
N ILE A 166 -18.49 -0.99 16.03
CA ILE A 166 -19.60 -0.23 16.60
C ILE A 166 -20.23 -0.97 17.78
N ASP A 167 -20.49 -2.26 17.62
CA ASP A 167 -21.08 -3.12 18.67
C ASP A 167 -20.15 -3.21 19.92
N ALA A 168 -18.86 -3.06 19.73
CA ALA A 168 -17.87 -2.98 20.81
C ALA A 168 -17.77 -1.57 21.47
N GLY A 169 -18.60 -0.61 21.07
CA GLY A 169 -18.58 0.76 21.57
C GLY A 169 -17.39 1.60 21.09
N LEU A 170 -16.74 1.19 20.01
CA LEU A 170 -15.56 1.86 19.44
C LEU A 170 -15.92 2.65 18.18
N ALA A 171 -16.76 3.67 18.34
CA ALA A 171 -17.31 4.47 17.25
C ALA A 171 -16.37 5.57 16.72
N SER A 172 -15.12 5.62 17.16
CA SER A 172 -14.10 6.57 16.67
C SER A 172 -12.79 5.88 16.32
N ILE A 173 -12.03 6.49 15.42
CA ILE A 173 -10.67 6.11 15.05
C ILE A 173 -9.82 7.38 15.03
N ASN A 174 -8.69 7.39 15.69
CA ASN A 174 -7.84 8.58 15.84
C ASN A 174 -8.61 9.82 16.37
N GLY A 175 -9.63 9.58 17.21
CA GLY A 175 -10.51 10.63 17.70
C GLY A 175 -11.53 11.15 16.70
N VAL A 176 -11.60 10.57 15.50
CA VAL A 176 -12.58 10.90 14.45
C VAL A 176 -13.76 9.95 14.54
N GLU A 177 -14.97 10.49 14.65
CA GLU A 177 -16.21 9.71 14.69
C GLU A 177 -16.46 9.04 13.33
N ILE A 178 -16.67 7.72 13.34
CA ILE A 178 -16.91 6.92 12.12
C ILE A 178 -18.40 6.67 11.86
N THR A 179 -19.27 7.16 12.72
CA THR A 179 -20.73 7.07 12.56
C THR A 179 -21.35 8.41 12.14
N PRO A 180 -22.40 8.41 11.33
CA PRO A 180 -22.93 7.27 10.58
C PRO A 180 -21.97 6.81 9.48
N ILE A 181 -22.11 5.56 9.04
CA ILE A 181 -21.25 4.91 8.04
C ILE A 181 -21.05 5.75 6.77
N ASP A 182 -22.10 6.44 6.34
CA ASP A 182 -22.07 7.27 5.12
C ASP A 182 -21.01 8.39 5.19
N LYS A 183 -20.74 8.94 6.37
CA LYS A 183 -19.69 9.94 6.55
C LYS A 183 -18.30 9.36 6.29
N THR A 184 -18.04 8.15 6.77
CA THR A 184 -16.77 7.47 6.55
C THR A 184 -16.58 7.09 5.09
N ILE A 185 -17.65 6.64 4.42
CA ILE A 185 -17.67 6.36 2.98
C ILE A 185 -17.44 7.64 2.16
N GLU A 186 -18.10 8.74 2.51
CA GLU A 186 -17.91 10.03 1.83
C GLU A 186 -16.47 10.54 1.98
N LEU A 187 -15.89 10.43 3.17
CA LEU A 187 -14.48 10.76 3.40
C LEU A 187 -13.57 9.95 2.47
N GLY A 188 -13.77 8.63 2.40
CA GLY A 188 -12.99 7.75 1.53
C GLY A 188 -13.11 8.10 0.05
N ARG A 189 -14.30 8.48 -0.44
CA ARG A 189 -14.51 8.93 -1.82
C ARG A 189 -13.71 10.20 -2.12
N LYS A 190 -13.79 11.20 -1.25
CA LYS A 190 -13.02 12.45 -1.40
C LYS A 190 -11.51 12.25 -1.38
N MET A 191 -11.04 11.18 -0.74
CA MET A 191 -9.61 10.84 -0.72
C MET A 191 -9.16 10.10 -1.98
N GLN A 192 -10.08 9.54 -2.76
CA GLN A 192 -9.76 8.82 -4.01
C GLN A 192 -9.86 9.73 -5.26
N GLU A 193 -10.46 10.91 -5.16
CA GLU A 193 -10.55 11.93 -6.20
C GLU A 193 -9.22 12.69 -6.41
#